data_b3091499a4da71ec6a92b6e6a6dc88e7
#
_entry.id   b3091499a4da71ec6a92b6e6a6dc88e7
#
_cell.length_a   1.000
_cell.length_b   1.000
_cell.length_c   1.000
_cell.angle_alpha   90.00
_cell.angle_beta   90.00
_cell.angle_gamma   90.00
#
_symmetry.space_group_name_H-M   'P 1'
#
loop_
_entity.id
_entity.type
_entity.pdbx_description
1 polymer ?
#
loop_
_entity_poly.entity_id
_entity_poly.type
_entity_poly.pdbx_seq_one_letter_code
_entity_poly.pdbx_strand_id
1 'polypeptide(L)'
;MLTVEEQQAKVSAAARPLRAEAVPIALAAGRTLADDVRARVDVPLFDNSAMDGYAVIFADVEAATAEHPAELRVIADLPAGSCEEPELRPGLAARIMTGAPVPRTATVVVPFEHTRDGLQAWDAPAIVTTAPAREGAHIRRRGEELRAGAVVAPAGTVLGPLQLTAIAATGIDTVQVRRRPRVAVISTGTELAAPGADLARGQIPESNSVLLASMCAEAGADVISVDTVTDEDAAFTALVDRALHSGRVDVVVTSGGVSAGAHEVVKNVLHDRIEFVAVAMQPGRPQAFGRIDDALIFGLPGNPASVAASFEAFVRPALLALQGREPLQRPMIRLTTTAGWRSPAGRQQYVPVTLDRSDPAAWAVHPAAADGSSGAHLAAGLARADAYAVVPAEVSAVAAGDLVDVMLLS
;
A
#
# COMPACT_ATOMS: atom_id res chain seq x y z
N MET A 1 18.44 -4.68 28.78
CA MET A 1 17.55 -5.24 27.74
C MET A 1 16.67 -4.11 27.27
N LEU A 2 16.63 -3.82 25.99
CA LEU A 2 15.80 -2.76 25.42
C LEU A 2 14.35 -3.22 25.33
N THR A 3 13.38 -2.29 25.40
CA THR A 3 12.01 -2.60 25.00
C THR A 3 11.90 -2.68 23.47
N VAL A 4 10.77 -3.18 22.97
CA VAL A 4 10.51 -3.21 21.53
C VAL A 4 10.43 -1.79 20.98
N GLU A 5 9.78 -0.88 21.71
CA GLU A 5 9.60 0.52 21.33
C GLU A 5 10.95 1.29 21.30
N GLU A 6 11.83 1.03 22.25
CA GLU A 6 13.19 1.62 22.25
C GLU A 6 13.99 1.17 21.02
N GLN A 7 13.90 -0.12 20.65
CA GLN A 7 14.58 -0.62 19.46
C GLN A 7 13.94 -0.05 18.19
N GLN A 8 12.61 0.02 18.12
CA GLN A 8 11.89 0.65 17.00
C GLN A 8 12.27 2.11 16.81
N ALA A 9 12.40 2.87 17.92
CA ALA A 9 12.82 4.27 17.87
C ALA A 9 14.22 4.42 17.30
N LYS A 10 15.18 3.55 17.69
CA LYS A 10 16.54 3.53 17.13
C LYS A 10 16.53 3.26 15.62
N VAL A 11 15.77 2.26 15.20
CA VAL A 11 15.64 1.88 13.78
C VAL A 11 15.03 3.02 12.97
N SER A 12 13.94 3.61 13.46
CA SER A 12 13.26 4.72 12.77
C SER A 12 14.16 5.96 12.67
N ALA A 13 14.93 6.27 13.69
CA ALA A 13 15.87 7.39 13.65
C ALA A 13 17.00 7.20 12.61
N ALA A 14 17.36 5.94 12.32
CA ALA A 14 18.38 5.61 11.32
C ALA A 14 17.82 5.53 9.89
N ALA A 15 16.54 5.17 9.71
CA ALA A 15 15.92 5.01 8.40
C ALA A 15 15.41 6.36 7.87
N ARG A 16 16.07 6.90 6.84
CA ARG A 16 15.67 8.15 6.19
C ARG A 16 15.17 7.89 4.79
N PRO A 17 14.15 8.63 4.30
CA PRO A 17 13.62 8.46 2.95
C PRO A 17 14.72 8.51 1.89
N LEU A 18 14.70 7.55 0.99
CA LEU A 18 15.61 7.47 -0.14
C LEU A 18 15.34 8.59 -1.15
N ARG A 19 16.29 8.84 -2.05
CA ARG A 19 16.14 9.84 -3.13
C ARG A 19 14.91 9.59 -3.98
N ALA A 20 14.36 10.65 -4.53
CA ALA A 20 13.31 10.59 -5.53
C ALA A 20 13.85 10.16 -6.90
N GLU A 21 12.97 9.58 -7.71
CA GLU A 21 13.20 9.28 -9.12
C GLU A 21 11.91 9.51 -9.91
N ALA A 22 12.05 9.94 -11.16
CA ALA A 22 10.92 10.13 -12.07
C ALA A 22 10.51 8.77 -12.65
N VAL A 23 9.22 8.44 -12.56
CA VAL A 23 8.67 7.17 -13.05
C VAL A 23 7.41 7.45 -13.86
N PRO A 24 7.26 6.86 -15.07
CA PRO A 24 6.01 6.90 -15.81
C PRO A 24 4.86 6.35 -14.96
N ILE A 25 3.69 7.00 -15.01
CA ILE A 25 2.53 6.64 -14.20
C ILE A 25 2.12 5.17 -14.38
N ALA A 26 2.28 4.61 -15.57
CA ALA A 26 2.00 3.21 -15.87
C ALA A 26 2.87 2.22 -15.09
N LEU A 27 4.04 2.65 -14.58
CA LEU A 27 4.99 1.85 -13.80
C LEU A 27 5.04 2.26 -12.32
N ALA A 28 4.18 3.20 -11.91
CA ALA A 28 4.22 3.79 -10.58
C ALA A 28 3.36 3.05 -9.53
N ALA A 29 2.68 1.98 -9.90
CA ALA A 29 1.86 1.19 -8.96
C ALA A 29 2.69 0.68 -7.77
N GLY A 30 2.15 0.87 -6.55
CA GLY A 30 2.80 0.49 -5.30
C GLY A 30 4.01 1.36 -4.90
N ARG A 31 4.32 2.42 -5.67
CA ARG A 31 5.37 3.38 -5.33
C ARG A 31 4.80 4.46 -4.40
N THR A 32 5.69 5.16 -3.70
CA THR A 32 5.32 6.25 -2.79
C THR A 32 5.74 7.59 -3.39
N LEU A 33 4.82 8.54 -3.44
CA LEU A 33 5.11 9.90 -3.94
C LEU A 33 6.19 10.58 -3.08
N ALA A 34 7.17 11.16 -3.76
CA ALA A 34 8.20 11.97 -3.10
C ALA A 34 7.72 13.40 -2.87
N ASP A 35 6.90 13.93 -3.78
CA ASP A 35 6.39 15.29 -3.80
C ASP A 35 4.88 15.29 -4.05
N ASP A 36 4.21 16.40 -3.72
CA ASP A 36 2.80 16.61 -4.09
C ASP A 36 2.62 16.55 -5.60
N VAL A 37 1.65 15.78 -6.05
CA VAL A 37 1.19 15.80 -7.44
C VAL A 37 0.12 16.86 -7.58
N ARG A 38 0.35 17.85 -8.47
CA ARG A 38 -0.60 18.95 -8.75
C ARG A 38 -1.21 18.79 -10.12
N ALA A 39 -2.52 19.03 -10.21
CA ALA A 39 -3.27 18.95 -11.46
C ALA A 39 -2.65 19.86 -12.53
N ARG A 40 -2.39 19.30 -13.71
CA ARG A 40 -1.91 20.06 -14.87
C ARG A 40 -3.05 20.80 -15.58
N VAL A 41 -4.25 20.23 -15.54
CA VAL A 41 -5.46 20.73 -16.17
C VAL A 41 -6.62 20.75 -15.18
N ASP A 42 -7.65 21.53 -15.50
CA ASP A 42 -8.92 21.49 -14.77
C ASP A 42 -9.64 20.14 -14.97
N VAL A 43 -10.40 19.68 -13.97
CA VAL A 43 -11.28 18.52 -14.08
C VAL A 43 -12.70 18.96 -13.71
N PRO A 44 -13.67 18.87 -14.64
CA PRO A 44 -13.48 18.61 -16.07
C PRO A 44 -12.75 19.76 -16.78
N LEU A 45 -12.18 19.45 -17.96
CA LEU A 45 -11.35 20.40 -18.73
C LEU A 45 -12.15 21.56 -19.34
N PHE A 46 -13.45 21.34 -19.57
CA PHE A 46 -14.42 22.30 -20.14
C PHE A 46 -15.81 22.02 -19.58
N ASP A 47 -16.73 22.95 -19.73
CA ASP A 47 -18.15 22.77 -19.44
C ASP A 47 -18.68 21.64 -20.32
N ASN A 48 -19.21 20.55 -19.71
CA ASN A 48 -19.70 19.40 -20.45
C ASN A 48 -21.08 18.95 -19.96
N SER A 49 -21.77 18.21 -20.82
CA SER A 49 -23.06 17.65 -20.46
C SER A 49 -22.93 16.52 -19.42
N ALA A 50 -23.76 16.57 -18.39
CA ALA A 50 -23.91 15.50 -17.41
C ALA A 50 -24.87 14.39 -17.85
N MET A 51 -25.69 14.65 -18.89
CA MET A 51 -26.73 13.75 -19.39
C MET A 51 -26.74 13.72 -20.91
N ASP A 52 -27.28 12.66 -21.47
CA ASP A 52 -27.66 12.61 -22.88
C ASP A 52 -28.96 13.38 -23.05
N GLY A 53 -29.01 14.29 -24.02
CA GLY A 53 -30.18 15.18 -24.18
C GLY A 53 -30.00 16.27 -25.21
N TYR A 54 -30.53 17.45 -24.89
CA TYR A 54 -30.46 18.63 -25.74
C TYR A 54 -29.88 19.82 -24.97
N ALA A 55 -28.82 20.41 -25.50
CA ALA A 55 -28.30 21.69 -25.05
C ALA A 55 -29.18 22.83 -25.62
N VAL A 56 -29.71 23.68 -24.75
CA VAL A 56 -30.72 24.71 -25.11
C VAL A 56 -30.52 25.96 -24.29
N ILE A 57 -31.23 27.04 -24.64
CA ILE A 57 -31.35 28.26 -23.83
C ILE A 57 -32.45 28.02 -22.78
N PHE A 58 -32.17 28.23 -21.49
CA PHE A 58 -33.09 27.97 -20.40
C PHE A 58 -34.44 28.67 -20.56
N ALA A 59 -34.43 29.94 -21.00
CA ALA A 59 -35.64 30.72 -21.21
C ALA A 59 -36.62 30.11 -22.23
N ASP A 60 -36.16 29.27 -23.14
CA ASP A 60 -37.00 28.59 -24.12
C ASP A 60 -37.79 27.42 -23.53
N VAL A 61 -37.36 26.91 -22.38
CA VAL A 61 -37.86 25.64 -21.77
C VAL A 61 -38.28 25.76 -20.31
N GLU A 62 -38.10 26.94 -19.66
CA GLU A 62 -38.36 27.12 -18.22
C GLU A 62 -39.85 26.94 -17.84
N ALA A 63 -40.76 27.13 -18.80
CA ALA A 63 -42.22 26.94 -18.62
C ALA A 63 -42.77 25.68 -19.26
N ALA A 64 -41.91 24.77 -19.79
CA ALA A 64 -42.36 23.56 -20.49
C ALA A 64 -43.06 22.58 -19.56
N THR A 65 -44.26 22.14 -19.99
CA THR A 65 -45.05 21.09 -19.33
C THR A 65 -45.55 20.06 -20.36
N ALA A 66 -46.11 18.97 -19.88
CA ALA A 66 -46.71 17.98 -20.79
C ALA A 66 -47.89 18.54 -21.62
N GLU A 67 -48.64 19.48 -21.04
CA GLU A 67 -49.76 20.14 -21.68
C GLU A 67 -49.30 21.31 -22.59
N HIS A 68 -48.21 21.97 -22.26
CA HIS A 68 -47.62 23.06 -22.97
C HIS A 68 -46.13 22.82 -23.24
N PRO A 69 -45.79 21.91 -24.15
CA PRO A 69 -44.42 21.54 -24.44
C PRO A 69 -43.71 22.66 -25.21
N ALA A 70 -42.39 22.76 -25.00
CA ALA A 70 -41.53 23.63 -25.81
C ALA A 70 -40.99 22.80 -27.00
N GLU A 71 -41.21 23.32 -28.22
CA GLU A 71 -40.69 22.71 -29.45
C GLU A 71 -39.51 23.49 -29.97
N LEU A 72 -38.34 22.80 -30.13
CA LEU A 72 -37.10 23.38 -30.54
C LEU A 72 -36.55 22.70 -31.79
N ARG A 73 -35.98 23.50 -32.69
CA ARG A 73 -35.31 22.94 -33.88
C ARG A 73 -33.89 22.51 -33.54
N VAL A 74 -33.58 21.27 -33.79
CA VAL A 74 -32.22 20.71 -33.60
C VAL A 74 -31.37 21.12 -34.81
N ILE A 75 -30.18 21.71 -34.54
CA ILE A 75 -29.28 22.24 -35.58
C ILE A 75 -27.90 21.57 -35.57
N ALA A 76 -27.59 20.78 -34.56
CA ALA A 76 -26.31 20.07 -34.43
C ALA A 76 -26.46 18.80 -33.63
N ASP A 77 -25.52 17.87 -33.83
CA ASP A 77 -25.34 16.62 -33.05
C ASP A 77 -23.93 16.62 -32.44
N LEU A 78 -23.85 16.65 -31.11
CA LEU A 78 -22.61 16.81 -30.34
C LEU A 78 -22.29 15.52 -29.57
N PRO A 79 -21.67 14.51 -30.20
CA PRO A 79 -21.15 13.36 -29.47
C PRO A 79 -19.97 13.75 -28.57
N ALA A 80 -19.63 12.88 -27.60
CA ALA A 80 -18.43 13.05 -26.80
C ALA A 80 -17.19 13.14 -27.71
N GLY A 81 -16.34 14.14 -27.48
CA GLY A 81 -15.18 14.44 -28.33
C GLY A 81 -15.48 15.33 -29.53
N SER A 82 -16.72 15.83 -29.70
CA SER A 82 -17.04 16.84 -30.72
C SER A 82 -16.23 18.13 -30.48
N CYS A 83 -15.76 18.73 -31.58
CA CYS A 83 -15.14 20.06 -31.60
C CYS A 83 -16.07 21.10 -32.16
N GLU A 84 -17.32 20.77 -32.43
CA GLU A 84 -18.32 21.73 -32.97
C GLU A 84 -18.80 22.68 -31.90
N GLU A 85 -18.96 23.95 -32.26
CA GLU A 85 -19.44 25.04 -31.40
C GLU A 85 -20.64 25.73 -32.06
N PRO A 86 -21.84 25.11 -32.10
CA PRO A 86 -23.00 25.71 -32.72
C PRO A 86 -23.47 26.93 -31.91
N GLU A 87 -23.80 28.00 -32.60
CA GLU A 87 -24.43 29.20 -31.99
C GLU A 87 -25.95 28.94 -31.83
N LEU A 88 -26.37 28.66 -30.60
CA LEU A 88 -27.79 28.54 -30.28
C LEU A 88 -28.43 29.90 -30.13
N ARG A 89 -29.60 30.11 -30.79
CA ARG A 89 -30.50 31.25 -30.65
C ARG A 89 -31.84 30.75 -30.11
N PRO A 90 -32.73 31.64 -29.62
CA PRO A 90 -34.04 31.23 -29.15
C PRO A 90 -34.77 30.30 -30.15
N GLY A 91 -35.34 29.21 -29.64
CA GLY A 91 -36.01 28.17 -30.43
C GLY A 91 -35.09 27.13 -31.08
N LEU A 92 -33.77 27.16 -30.82
CA LEU A 92 -32.81 26.22 -31.34
C LEU A 92 -32.25 25.30 -30.23
N ALA A 93 -31.93 24.08 -30.59
CA ALA A 93 -31.31 23.08 -29.74
C ALA A 93 -30.14 22.41 -30.45
N ALA A 94 -29.18 21.88 -29.67
CA ALA A 94 -28.19 20.91 -30.13
C ALA A 94 -28.39 19.59 -29.38
N ARG A 95 -28.52 18.48 -30.11
CA ARG A 95 -28.47 17.16 -29.47
C ARG A 95 -27.07 16.97 -28.89
N ILE A 96 -26.97 16.54 -27.63
CA ILE A 96 -25.70 16.45 -26.91
C ILE A 96 -25.63 15.17 -26.12
N MET A 97 -24.47 14.52 -26.16
CA MET A 97 -24.20 13.31 -25.38
C MET A 97 -23.39 13.64 -24.12
N THR A 98 -23.53 12.81 -23.12
CA THR A 98 -22.78 12.93 -21.84
C THR A 98 -21.28 13.08 -22.09
N GLY A 99 -20.66 14.06 -21.46
CA GLY A 99 -19.24 14.38 -21.60
C GLY A 99 -18.89 15.25 -22.82
N ALA A 100 -19.84 15.52 -23.73
CA ALA A 100 -19.61 16.44 -24.84
C ALA A 100 -19.52 17.89 -24.36
N PRO A 101 -18.66 18.75 -24.99
CA PRO A 101 -18.62 20.17 -24.68
C PRO A 101 -19.98 20.86 -24.89
N VAL A 102 -20.41 21.58 -23.88
CA VAL A 102 -21.66 22.36 -23.96
C VAL A 102 -21.39 23.64 -24.76
N PRO A 103 -22.18 23.96 -25.81
CA PRO A 103 -22.04 25.21 -26.54
C PRO A 103 -22.14 26.41 -25.62
N ARG A 104 -21.33 27.46 -25.83
CA ARG A 104 -21.26 28.64 -24.96
C ARG A 104 -22.58 29.41 -24.87
N THR A 105 -23.40 29.30 -25.87
CA THR A 105 -24.74 29.90 -25.93
C THR A 105 -25.81 29.06 -25.26
N ALA A 106 -25.55 27.81 -24.97
CA ALA A 106 -26.47 26.97 -24.19
C ALA A 106 -26.35 27.30 -22.70
N THR A 107 -27.49 27.40 -22.03
CA THR A 107 -27.51 27.68 -20.59
C THR A 107 -28.07 26.54 -19.75
N VAL A 108 -28.54 25.46 -20.38
CA VAL A 108 -29.04 24.25 -19.72
C VAL A 108 -28.96 23.06 -20.67
N VAL A 109 -28.87 21.85 -20.10
CA VAL A 109 -29.11 20.58 -20.82
C VAL A 109 -30.41 19.97 -20.34
N VAL A 110 -31.28 19.61 -21.28
CA VAL A 110 -32.54 18.88 -21.05
C VAL A 110 -32.33 17.42 -21.36
N PRO A 111 -32.41 16.47 -20.37
CA PRO A 111 -32.30 15.06 -20.62
C PRO A 111 -33.35 14.54 -21.61
N PHE A 112 -33.06 13.48 -22.37
CA PHE A 112 -34.02 12.87 -23.27
C PHE A 112 -35.29 12.40 -22.54
N GLU A 113 -35.22 12.00 -21.28
CA GLU A 113 -36.34 11.58 -20.43
C GLU A 113 -37.32 12.73 -20.15
N HIS A 114 -36.89 13.97 -20.33
CA HIS A 114 -37.74 15.17 -20.18
C HIS A 114 -38.31 15.67 -21.49
N THR A 115 -38.23 14.86 -22.57
CA THR A 115 -38.80 15.14 -23.88
C THR A 115 -39.88 14.13 -24.21
N ARG A 116 -40.80 14.48 -25.12
CA ARG A 116 -41.92 13.61 -25.52
C ARG A 116 -41.47 12.29 -26.12
N ASP A 117 -40.48 12.38 -27.00
CA ASP A 117 -40.11 11.26 -27.86
C ASP A 117 -38.74 10.64 -27.53
N GLY A 118 -38.06 11.17 -26.47
CA GLY A 118 -36.75 10.71 -26.07
C GLY A 118 -35.67 10.92 -27.13
N LEU A 119 -34.82 9.94 -27.32
CA LEU A 119 -33.77 9.95 -28.35
C LEU A 119 -34.41 9.71 -29.75
N GLN A 120 -34.36 10.74 -30.59
CA GLN A 120 -34.84 10.70 -31.98
C GLN A 120 -33.67 10.81 -32.97
N ALA A 121 -33.99 10.79 -34.29
CA ALA A 121 -33.04 11.20 -35.32
C ALA A 121 -32.48 12.59 -34.98
N TRP A 122 -31.19 12.81 -35.27
CA TRP A 122 -30.52 14.02 -34.79
C TRP A 122 -31.16 15.33 -35.27
N ASP A 123 -31.81 15.34 -36.43
CA ASP A 123 -32.45 16.49 -37.08
C ASP A 123 -33.97 16.58 -36.75
N ALA A 124 -34.53 15.63 -35.98
CA ALA A 124 -35.91 15.73 -35.52
C ALA A 124 -36.06 16.86 -34.47
N PRO A 125 -37.24 17.54 -34.40
CA PRO A 125 -37.50 18.55 -33.40
C PRO A 125 -37.40 17.98 -31.98
N ALA A 126 -36.80 18.73 -31.05
CA ALA A 126 -36.79 18.41 -29.62
C ALA A 126 -38.08 18.97 -28.99
N ILE A 127 -38.92 18.07 -28.43
CA ILE A 127 -40.19 18.47 -27.80
C ILE A 127 -40.05 18.26 -26.29
N VAL A 128 -39.71 19.35 -25.59
CA VAL A 128 -39.49 19.35 -24.13
C VAL A 128 -40.84 19.37 -23.41
N THR A 129 -41.07 18.42 -22.55
CA THR A 129 -42.32 18.22 -21.79
C THR A 129 -42.11 18.41 -20.27
N THR A 130 -40.89 18.55 -19.81
CA THR A 130 -40.57 18.79 -18.39
C THR A 130 -39.48 19.86 -18.29
N ALA A 131 -39.82 20.98 -17.67
CA ALA A 131 -38.88 22.07 -17.47
C ALA A 131 -37.67 21.64 -16.60
N PRO A 132 -36.45 22.09 -16.93
CA PRO A 132 -35.30 21.90 -16.05
C PRO A 132 -35.51 22.64 -14.72
N ALA A 133 -34.97 22.09 -13.64
CA ALA A 133 -35.14 22.63 -12.29
C ALA A 133 -34.56 24.05 -12.11
N ARG A 134 -33.53 24.40 -12.90
CA ARG A 134 -32.84 25.70 -12.86
C ARG A 134 -31.96 25.90 -14.11
N GLU A 135 -31.56 27.12 -14.35
CA GLU A 135 -30.48 27.39 -15.28
C GLU A 135 -29.17 26.71 -14.84
N GLY A 136 -28.40 26.22 -15.77
CA GLY A 136 -27.18 25.42 -15.53
C GLY A 136 -27.43 23.99 -15.13
N ALA A 137 -28.69 23.51 -15.03
CA ALA A 137 -28.99 22.12 -14.77
C ALA A 137 -28.32 21.18 -15.80
N HIS A 138 -27.76 20.06 -15.32
CA HIS A 138 -27.08 19.03 -16.13
C HIS A 138 -25.85 19.53 -16.92
N ILE A 139 -25.25 20.65 -16.52
CA ILE A 139 -23.94 21.09 -17.01
C ILE A 139 -22.92 20.97 -15.89
N ARG A 140 -21.89 20.12 -16.11
CA ARG A 140 -20.71 20.08 -15.25
C ARG A 140 -19.77 21.20 -15.66
N ARG A 141 -19.45 22.07 -14.72
CA ARG A 141 -18.62 23.26 -15.01
C ARG A 141 -17.15 22.90 -15.04
N ARG A 142 -16.39 23.57 -15.91
CA ARG A 142 -14.93 23.48 -15.96
C ARG A 142 -14.32 23.67 -14.56
N GLY A 143 -13.47 22.72 -14.13
CA GLY A 143 -12.78 22.77 -12.85
C GLY A 143 -13.69 22.63 -11.62
N GLU A 144 -14.92 22.14 -11.81
CA GLU A 144 -15.89 21.93 -10.72
C GLU A 144 -15.37 20.90 -9.69
N GLU A 145 -14.72 19.86 -10.15
CA GLU A 145 -14.12 18.84 -9.29
C GLU A 145 -12.73 19.25 -8.80
N LEU A 146 -11.87 19.68 -9.72
CA LEU A 146 -10.50 20.06 -9.40
C LEU A 146 -9.96 21.10 -10.39
N ARG A 147 -9.29 22.11 -9.87
CA ARG A 147 -8.67 23.16 -10.71
C ARG A 147 -7.19 22.86 -10.94
N ALA A 148 -6.68 23.29 -12.07
CA ALA A 148 -5.26 23.26 -12.36
C ALA A 148 -4.44 23.90 -11.23
N GLY A 149 -3.34 23.25 -10.84
CA GLY A 149 -2.48 23.64 -9.70
C GLY A 149 -2.91 23.09 -8.34
N ALA A 150 -4.15 22.60 -8.18
CA ALA A 150 -4.59 21.97 -6.95
C ALA A 150 -3.85 20.62 -6.71
N VAL A 151 -3.70 20.24 -5.45
CA VAL A 151 -3.07 18.97 -5.08
C VAL A 151 -4.04 17.83 -5.36
N VAL A 152 -3.62 16.88 -6.19
CA VAL A 152 -4.35 15.65 -6.53
C VAL A 152 -4.03 14.56 -5.50
N ALA A 153 -2.74 14.42 -5.18
CA ALA A 153 -2.24 13.47 -4.20
C ALA A 153 -1.03 14.07 -3.49
N PRO A 154 -1.00 14.09 -2.15
CA PRO A 154 0.12 14.64 -1.39
C PRO A 154 1.34 13.69 -1.41
N ALA A 155 2.52 14.25 -1.12
CA ALA A 155 3.73 13.48 -0.83
C ALA A 155 3.46 12.41 0.23
N GLY A 156 4.14 11.26 0.14
CA GLY A 156 3.92 10.11 1.04
C GLY A 156 2.76 9.19 0.63
N THR A 157 1.92 9.61 -0.31
CA THR A 157 0.83 8.75 -0.83
C THR A 157 1.39 7.52 -1.53
N VAL A 158 0.90 6.34 -1.17
CA VAL A 158 1.15 5.09 -1.91
C VAL A 158 0.21 5.01 -3.09
N LEU A 159 0.76 4.85 -4.29
CA LEU A 159 0.03 4.87 -5.54
C LEU A 159 -0.68 3.54 -5.81
N GLY A 160 -1.96 3.45 -5.46
CA GLY A 160 -2.86 2.40 -5.88
C GLY A 160 -3.62 2.75 -7.16
N PRO A 161 -4.50 1.87 -7.64
CA PRO A 161 -5.27 2.10 -8.87
C PRO A 161 -6.08 3.40 -8.87
N LEU A 162 -6.71 3.75 -7.75
CA LEU A 162 -7.54 4.96 -7.64
C LEU A 162 -6.70 6.23 -7.70
N GLN A 163 -5.54 6.26 -7.03
CA GLN A 163 -4.61 7.39 -7.07
C GLN A 163 -4.05 7.58 -8.48
N LEU A 164 -3.65 6.50 -9.14
CA LEU A 164 -3.14 6.54 -10.51
C LEU A 164 -4.19 7.07 -11.49
N THR A 165 -5.44 6.65 -11.35
CA THR A 165 -6.56 7.14 -12.18
C THR A 165 -6.79 8.64 -11.97
N ALA A 166 -6.84 9.09 -10.71
CA ALA A 166 -7.01 10.50 -10.39
C ALA A 166 -5.87 11.36 -10.96
N ILE A 167 -4.63 10.91 -10.83
CA ILE A 167 -3.46 11.60 -11.39
C ILE A 167 -3.52 11.65 -12.92
N ALA A 168 -3.84 10.54 -13.58
CA ALA A 168 -3.97 10.47 -15.04
C ALA A 168 -5.05 11.44 -15.57
N ALA A 169 -6.20 11.52 -14.89
CA ALA A 169 -7.29 12.41 -15.26
C ALA A 169 -6.88 13.89 -15.25
N THR A 170 -5.83 14.25 -14.51
CA THR A 170 -5.28 15.63 -14.46
C THR A 170 -4.20 15.90 -15.51
N GLY A 171 -3.96 14.97 -16.45
CA GLY A 171 -3.01 15.12 -17.55
C GLY A 171 -1.56 14.91 -17.18
N ILE A 172 -1.28 14.19 -16.08
CA ILE A 172 0.06 13.84 -15.62
C ILE A 172 0.41 12.45 -16.14
N ASP A 173 1.59 12.30 -16.73
CA ASP A 173 2.14 11.06 -17.29
C ASP A 173 3.34 10.51 -16.52
N THR A 174 3.96 11.35 -15.69
CA THR A 174 5.18 11.02 -14.93
C THR A 174 5.09 11.61 -13.54
N VAL A 175 5.51 10.85 -12.52
CA VAL A 175 5.48 11.26 -11.12
C VAL A 175 6.85 11.10 -10.47
N GLN A 176 7.13 11.93 -9.45
CA GLN A 176 8.30 11.78 -8.58
C GLN A 176 7.95 10.82 -7.44
N VAL A 177 8.66 9.69 -7.36
CA VAL A 177 8.43 8.67 -6.35
C VAL A 177 9.72 8.35 -5.60
N ARG A 178 9.62 7.89 -4.36
CA ARG A 178 10.78 7.39 -3.62
C ARG A 178 11.29 6.12 -4.27
N ARG A 179 12.63 6.01 -4.41
CA ARG A 179 13.27 4.78 -4.91
C ARG A 179 12.98 3.62 -3.96
N ARG A 180 12.81 2.41 -4.50
CA ARG A 180 12.67 1.21 -3.68
C ARG A 180 13.98 0.91 -2.93
N PRO A 181 13.90 0.50 -1.65
CA PRO A 181 15.07 0.01 -0.92
C PRO A 181 15.63 -1.26 -1.60
N ARG A 182 16.93 -1.32 -1.74
CA ARG A 182 17.65 -2.49 -2.28
C ARG A 182 18.18 -3.31 -1.13
N VAL A 183 17.75 -4.57 -1.05
CA VAL A 183 18.03 -5.45 0.09
C VAL A 183 18.91 -6.61 -0.33
N ALA A 184 19.95 -6.89 0.45
CA ALA A 184 20.70 -8.13 0.43
C ALA A 184 20.26 -9.00 1.62
N VAL A 185 19.92 -10.27 1.37
CA VAL A 185 19.53 -11.25 2.39
C VAL A 185 20.65 -12.28 2.51
N ILE A 186 21.11 -12.56 3.75
CA ILE A 186 22.16 -13.52 4.05
C ILE A 186 21.71 -14.43 5.18
N SER A 187 21.57 -15.74 4.91
CA SER A 187 21.34 -16.76 5.95
C SER A 187 22.65 -17.41 6.34
N THR A 188 22.89 -17.56 7.65
CA THR A 188 24.10 -18.23 8.18
C THR A 188 23.76 -19.48 8.95
N GLY A 189 24.55 -20.53 8.74
CA GLY A 189 24.43 -21.80 9.46
C GLY A 189 25.09 -22.94 8.68
N THR A 190 25.99 -23.67 9.33
CA THR A 190 26.64 -24.84 8.75
C THR A 190 25.67 -26.00 8.55
N GLU A 191 24.55 -26.03 9.31
CA GLU A 191 23.47 -26.99 9.20
C GLU A 191 22.54 -26.75 8.02
N LEU A 192 22.62 -25.61 7.37
CA LEU A 192 21.67 -25.21 6.33
C LEU A 192 21.96 -25.89 5.00
N ALA A 193 20.95 -26.52 4.43
CA ALA A 193 20.99 -27.11 3.10
C ALA A 193 19.92 -26.45 2.20
N ALA A 194 20.19 -26.35 0.91
CA ALA A 194 19.24 -25.78 -0.04
C ALA A 194 17.89 -26.56 0.00
N PRO A 195 16.75 -25.87 -0.13
CA PRO A 195 15.44 -26.55 -0.21
C PRO A 195 15.44 -27.58 -1.36
N GLY A 196 14.99 -28.80 -1.07
CA GLY A 196 14.94 -29.90 -2.04
C GLY A 196 16.25 -30.71 -2.17
N ALA A 197 17.32 -30.32 -1.47
CA ALA A 197 18.54 -31.15 -1.42
C ALA A 197 18.36 -32.38 -0.51
N ASP A 198 19.11 -33.42 -0.78
CA ASP A 198 19.23 -34.56 0.13
C ASP A 198 19.92 -34.12 1.42
N LEU A 199 19.29 -34.38 2.58
CA LEU A 199 19.79 -33.94 3.86
C LEU A 199 20.72 -34.96 4.51
N ALA A 200 21.92 -34.54 4.84
CA ALA A 200 22.81 -35.33 5.70
C ALA A 200 22.35 -35.20 7.17
N ARG A 201 22.87 -36.07 8.02
CA ARG A 201 22.62 -36.03 9.47
C ARG A 201 23.06 -34.70 10.05
N GLY A 202 22.14 -33.97 10.70
CA GLY A 202 22.38 -32.67 11.32
C GLY A 202 22.08 -31.49 10.40
N GLN A 203 21.72 -31.73 9.13
CA GLN A 203 21.27 -30.68 8.22
C GLN A 203 19.76 -30.46 8.28
N ILE A 204 19.36 -29.23 8.06
CA ILE A 204 17.97 -28.80 7.94
C ILE A 204 17.78 -28.00 6.65
N PRO A 205 16.58 -28.01 6.05
CA PRO A 205 16.30 -27.14 4.90
C PRO A 205 16.38 -25.66 5.31
N GLU A 206 17.11 -24.90 4.52
CA GLU A 206 17.16 -23.45 4.67
C GLU A 206 15.80 -22.85 4.29
N SER A 207 15.20 -22.02 5.16
CA SER A 207 13.88 -21.41 4.94
C SER A 207 13.86 -19.91 5.21
N ASN A 208 14.83 -19.37 5.94
CA ASN A 208 14.84 -17.97 6.34
C ASN A 208 15.13 -17.02 5.17
N SER A 209 15.95 -17.44 4.21
CA SER A 209 16.23 -16.63 3.04
C SER A 209 14.98 -16.45 2.16
N VAL A 210 14.20 -17.53 1.99
CA VAL A 210 12.91 -17.49 1.27
C VAL A 210 11.93 -16.58 1.99
N LEU A 211 11.82 -16.73 3.32
CA LEU A 211 10.97 -15.91 4.17
C LEU A 211 11.34 -14.42 4.05
N LEU A 212 12.60 -14.09 4.30
CA LEU A 212 13.08 -12.71 4.29
C LEU A 212 12.96 -12.05 2.91
N ALA A 213 13.33 -12.77 1.85
CA ALA A 213 13.19 -12.26 0.48
C ALA A 213 11.72 -11.95 0.14
N SER A 214 10.80 -12.85 0.50
CA SER A 214 9.37 -12.66 0.28
C SER A 214 8.83 -11.48 1.09
N MET A 215 9.17 -11.37 2.38
CA MET A 215 8.73 -10.26 3.24
C MET A 215 9.31 -8.91 2.82
N CYS A 216 10.57 -8.88 2.36
CA CYS A 216 11.17 -7.66 1.79
C CYS A 216 10.44 -7.21 0.52
N ALA A 217 10.13 -8.13 -0.39
CA ALA A 217 9.38 -7.84 -1.61
C ALA A 217 7.96 -7.35 -1.30
N GLU A 218 7.25 -7.98 -0.36
CA GLU A 218 5.93 -7.52 0.12
C GLU A 218 6.00 -6.11 0.72
N ALA A 219 7.08 -5.79 1.45
CA ALA A 219 7.31 -4.45 1.98
C ALA A 219 7.70 -3.42 0.90
N GLY A 220 7.74 -3.80 -0.38
CA GLY A 220 8.03 -2.94 -1.52
C GLY A 220 9.51 -2.69 -1.78
N ALA A 221 10.40 -3.54 -1.27
CA ALA A 221 11.83 -3.49 -1.53
C ALA A 221 12.24 -4.35 -2.75
N ASP A 222 13.35 -4.00 -3.37
CA ASP A 222 14.00 -4.80 -4.40
C ASP A 222 15.06 -5.69 -3.74
N VAL A 223 14.83 -7.00 -3.71
CA VAL A 223 15.80 -7.98 -3.20
C VAL A 223 16.84 -8.23 -4.30
N ILE A 224 18.07 -7.76 -4.09
CA ILE A 224 19.12 -7.78 -5.10
C ILE A 224 20.09 -8.94 -4.96
N SER A 225 20.17 -9.57 -3.78
CA SER A 225 20.85 -10.83 -3.57
C SER A 225 20.23 -11.63 -2.43
N VAL A 226 20.34 -12.96 -2.54
CA VAL A 226 19.94 -13.93 -1.52
C VAL A 226 21.08 -14.96 -1.46
N ASP A 227 21.78 -14.97 -0.35
CA ASP A 227 22.96 -15.80 -0.16
C ASP A 227 22.81 -16.65 1.12
N THR A 228 23.35 -17.88 1.09
CA THR A 228 23.50 -18.74 2.29
C THR A 228 24.97 -19.04 2.47
N VAL A 229 25.46 -18.96 3.70
CA VAL A 229 26.87 -19.15 4.01
C VAL A 229 27.02 -19.99 5.29
N THR A 230 28.10 -20.75 5.38
CA THR A 230 28.52 -21.46 6.59
C THR A 230 28.96 -20.49 7.69
N ASP A 231 29.09 -20.97 8.93
CA ASP A 231 29.54 -20.16 10.06
C ASP A 231 31.07 -19.90 10.05
N GLU A 232 31.59 -19.59 8.87
CA GLU A 232 32.99 -19.22 8.65
C GLU A 232 33.11 -17.69 8.52
N ASP A 233 33.86 -17.06 9.44
CA ASP A 233 34.02 -15.59 9.50
C ASP A 233 34.52 -15.00 8.18
N ALA A 234 35.45 -15.64 7.48
CA ALA A 234 35.99 -15.16 6.21
C ALA A 234 34.94 -15.20 5.08
N ALA A 235 34.13 -16.26 5.00
CA ALA A 235 33.10 -16.42 4.01
C ALA A 235 31.97 -15.38 4.22
N PHE A 236 31.54 -15.19 5.45
CA PHE A 236 30.53 -14.18 5.80
C PHE A 236 31.05 -12.76 5.53
N THR A 237 32.29 -12.43 5.93
CA THR A 237 32.92 -11.14 5.66
C THR A 237 32.91 -10.83 4.17
N ALA A 238 33.32 -11.78 3.33
CA ALA A 238 33.36 -11.59 1.90
C ALA A 238 31.98 -11.28 1.28
N LEU A 239 30.91 -11.89 1.80
CA LEU A 239 29.54 -11.62 1.38
C LEU A 239 29.07 -10.21 1.79
N VAL A 240 29.27 -9.84 3.06
CA VAL A 240 28.92 -8.51 3.56
C VAL A 240 29.68 -7.41 2.81
N ASP A 241 30.99 -7.58 2.65
CA ASP A 241 31.82 -6.60 1.95
C ASP A 241 31.42 -6.50 0.47
N ARG A 242 31.11 -7.59 -0.21
CA ARG A 242 30.58 -7.59 -1.58
C ARG A 242 29.26 -6.81 -1.65
N ALA A 243 28.34 -7.04 -0.71
CA ALA A 243 27.07 -6.32 -0.64
C ALA A 243 27.29 -4.82 -0.45
N LEU A 244 28.11 -4.41 0.52
CA LEU A 244 28.36 -3.01 0.86
C LEU A 244 29.14 -2.28 -0.24
N HIS A 245 30.25 -2.85 -0.73
CA HIS A 245 31.08 -2.23 -1.76
C HIS A 245 30.42 -2.17 -3.15
N SER A 246 29.31 -2.89 -3.37
CA SER A 246 28.54 -2.76 -4.61
C SER A 246 27.98 -1.35 -4.84
N GLY A 247 27.85 -0.55 -3.76
CA GLY A 247 27.17 0.76 -3.75
C GLY A 247 25.68 0.67 -4.14
N ARG A 248 25.14 -0.56 -4.16
CA ARG A 248 23.76 -0.83 -4.62
C ARG A 248 22.83 -1.26 -3.50
N VAL A 249 23.33 -1.56 -2.30
CA VAL A 249 22.56 -2.05 -1.17
C VAL A 249 22.21 -0.90 -0.22
N ASP A 250 20.97 -0.82 0.20
CA ASP A 250 20.50 0.11 1.22
C ASP A 250 20.29 -0.60 2.57
N VAL A 251 20.01 -1.91 2.50
CA VAL A 251 19.75 -2.72 3.69
C VAL A 251 20.36 -4.12 3.52
N VAL A 252 21.09 -4.58 4.52
CA VAL A 252 21.51 -5.99 4.65
C VAL A 252 20.70 -6.61 5.78
N VAL A 253 20.04 -7.73 5.51
CA VAL A 253 19.32 -8.50 6.52
C VAL A 253 19.99 -9.87 6.65
N THR A 254 20.47 -10.18 7.86
CA THR A 254 21.04 -11.52 8.13
C THR A 254 20.13 -12.32 9.05
N SER A 255 20.12 -13.64 8.93
CA SER A 255 19.47 -14.55 9.86
C SER A 255 20.47 -15.61 10.36
N GLY A 256 20.47 -15.84 11.68
CA GLY A 256 21.48 -16.67 12.36
C GLY A 256 22.67 -15.85 12.85
N GLY A 257 23.55 -16.46 13.63
CA GLY A 257 24.84 -15.92 14.08
C GLY A 257 24.79 -14.68 15.00
N VAL A 258 23.66 -14.39 15.67
CA VAL A 258 23.49 -13.19 16.55
C VAL A 258 23.23 -13.53 18.02
N SER A 259 23.22 -14.79 18.39
CA SER A 259 22.90 -15.24 19.74
C SER A 259 24.11 -15.18 20.69
N ALA A 260 24.07 -15.93 21.80
CA ALA A 260 25.17 -16.05 22.77
C ALA A 260 25.89 -17.42 22.66
N GLY A 261 25.75 -18.08 21.51
CA GLY A 261 26.39 -19.39 21.24
C GLY A 261 27.90 -19.29 20.98
N ALA A 262 28.50 -20.43 20.72
CA ALA A 262 29.94 -20.54 20.45
C ALA A 262 30.28 -20.19 18.97
N HIS A 263 29.33 -20.29 18.07
CA HIS A 263 29.50 -20.08 16.62
C HIS A 263 28.58 -18.98 16.11
N GLU A 264 28.92 -17.74 16.43
CA GLU A 264 28.08 -16.57 16.13
C GLU A 264 28.80 -15.69 15.10
N VAL A 265 28.87 -16.15 13.85
CA VAL A 265 29.64 -15.52 12.76
C VAL A 265 29.25 -14.05 12.54
N VAL A 266 27.96 -13.69 12.58
CA VAL A 266 27.51 -12.31 12.43
C VAL A 266 28.06 -11.44 13.56
N LYS A 267 28.05 -11.96 14.79
CA LYS A 267 28.59 -11.26 15.95
C LYS A 267 30.10 -11.14 15.88
N ASN A 268 30.80 -12.22 15.53
CA ASN A 268 32.27 -12.19 15.41
C ASN A 268 32.75 -11.13 14.42
N VAL A 269 32.10 -11.04 13.26
CA VAL A 269 32.52 -10.16 12.16
C VAL A 269 32.07 -8.71 12.36
N LEU A 270 30.88 -8.50 12.98
CA LEU A 270 30.26 -7.18 13.01
C LEU A 270 30.20 -6.52 14.40
N HIS A 271 30.72 -7.15 15.48
CA HIS A 271 30.58 -6.64 16.86
C HIS A 271 31.17 -5.24 17.08
N ASP A 272 32.20 -4.84 16.33
CA ASP A 272 32.80 -3.50 16.41
C ASP A 272 32.13 -2.48 15.48
N ARG A 273 31.20 -2.91 14.63
CA ARG A 273 30.60 -2.08 13.57
C ARG A 273 29.12 -1.78 13.81
N ILE A 274 28.40 -2.70 14.52
CA ILE A 274 26.97 -2.56 14.84
C ILE A 274 26.70 -2.97 16.28
N GLU A 275 25.54 -2.56 16.81
CA GLU A 275 25.12 -2.94 18.16
C GLU A 275 24.48 -4.32 18.20
N PHE A 276 24.85 -5.12 19.20
CA PHE A 276 24.21 -6.40 19.54
C PHE A 276 23.43 -6.22 20.84
N VAL A 277 22.13 -6.42 20.82
CA VAL A 277 21.24 -6.12 21.94
C VAL A 277 20.29 -7.27 22.24
N ALA A 278 19.88 -7.37 23.50
CA ALA A 278 18.74 -8.18 23.89
C ALA A 278 17.51 -7.29 23.96
N VAL A 279 16.49 -7.61 23.16
CA VAL A 279 15.20 -6.93 23.18
C VAL A 279 14.19 -7.72 24.01
N ALA A 280 13.33 -7.03 24.75
CA ALA A 280 12.30 -7.61 25.60
C ALA A 280 11.12 -8.13 24.76
N MET A 281 11.39 -9.07 23.85
CA MET A 281 10.38 -9.69 22.98
C MET A 281 10.47 -11.21 22.99
N GLN A 282 9.39 -11.87 22.59
CA GLN A 282 9.28 -13.31 22.41
C GLN A 282 8.34 -13.62 21.23
N PRO A 283 8.82 -14.35 20.16
CA PRO A 283 10.21 -14.72 19.94
C PRO A 283 11.08 -13.54 19.48
N GLY A 284 12.40 -13.71 19.35
CA GLY A 284 13.26 -12.70 18.73
C GLY A 284 14.13 -11.89 19.71
N ARG A 285 14.44 -12.40 20.91
CA ARG A 285 15.22 -11.67 21.93
C ARG A 285 16.58 -11.14 21.46
N PRO A 286 17.49 -11.95 20.85
CA PRO A 286 18.75 -11.42 20.33
C PRO A 286 18.51 -10.65 19.02
N GLN A 287 19.08 -9.46 18.92
CA GLN A 287 19.00 -8.59 17.75
C GLN A 287 20.36 -7.93 17.51
N ALA A 288 20.69 -7.67 16.26
CA ALA A 288 21.77 -6.77 15.91
C ALA A 288 21.26 -5.71 14.95
N PHE A 289 21.68 -4.47 15.17
CA PHE A 289 21.30 -3.35 14.33
C PHE A 289 22.39 -2.29 14.31
N GLY A 290 22.58 -1.71 13.13
CA GLY A 290 23.46 -0.58 12.95
C GLY A 290 23.45 -0.06 11.52
N ARG A 291 24.40 0.86 11.27
CA ARG A 291 24.65 1.40 9.93
C ARG A 291 26.13 1.21 9.61
N ILE A 292 26.39 0.71 8.42
CA ILE A 292 27.74 0.64 7.87
C ILE A 292 27.69 1.40 6.55
N ASP A 293 28.48 2.45 6.42
CA ASP A 293 28.39 3.42 5.34
C ASP A 293 26.95 3.96 5.21
N ASP A 294 26.33 3.80 4.04
CA ASP A 294 24.94 4.21 3.81
C ASP A 294 23.92 3.10 4.03
N ALA A 295 24.35 1.85 4.30
CA ALA A 295 23.47 0.72 4.46
C ALA A 295 23.06 0.48 5.92
N LEU A 296 21.77 0.16 6.13
CA LEU A 296 21.27 -0.38 7.40
C LEU A 296 21.56 -1.88 7.47
N ILE A 297 22.04 -2.33 8.62
CA ILE A 297 22.35 -3.74 8.86
C ILE A 297 21.43 -4.25 9.95
N PHE A 298 20.71 -5.35 9.65
CA PHE A 298 19.87 -6.07 10.59
C PHE A 298 20.39 -7.49 10.75
N GLY A 299 20.73 -7.87 11.98
CA GLY A 299 21.02 -9.25 12.35
C GLY A 299 19.86 -9.83 13.15
N LEU A 300 19.19 -10.83 12.57
CA LEU A 300 18.02 -11.49 13.15
C LEU A 300 18.36 -12.87 13.68
N PRO A 301 17.60 -13.41 14.66
CA PRO A 301 17.79 -14.76 15.16
C PRO A 301 17.63 -15.81 14.06
N GLY A 302 18.16 -17.04 14.26
CA GLY A 302 18.07 -18.13 13.27
C GLY A 302 16.71 -18.84 13.19
N ASN A 303 15.89 -18.85 14.26
CA ASN A 303 14.59 -19.52 14.23
C ASN A 303 13.56 -18.80 13.35
N PRO A 304 12.86 -19.46 12.41
CA PRO A 304 11.97 -18.83 11.44
C PRO A 304 10.86 -17.95 12.06
N ALA A 305 10.21 -18.39 13.13
CA ALA A 305 9.21 -17.59 13.82
C ALA A 305 9.82 -16.33 14.48
N SER A 306 11.08 -16.40 14.92
CA SER A 306 11.81 -15.24 15.43
C SER A 306 12.19 -14.28 14.32
N VAL A 307 12.60 -14.81 13.16
CA VAL A 307 12.89 -14.02 11.95
C VAL A 307 11.65 -13.24 11.53
N ALA A 308 10.49 -13.89 11.40
CA ALA A 308 9.24 -13.28 10.98
C ALA A 308 8.79 -12.17 11.95
N ALA A 309 8.76 -12.45 13.27
CA ALA A 309 8.37 -11.46 14.28
C ALA A 309 9.34 -10.26 14.31
N SER A 310 10.67 -10.52 14.22
CA SER A 310 11.68 -9.46 14.19
C SER A 310 11.60 -8.63 12.91
N PHE A 311 11.31 -9.25 11.78
CA PHE A 311 11.10 -8.55 10.53
C PHE A 311 9.92 -7.56 10.64
N GLU A 312 8.76 -8.03 11.11
CA GLU A 312 7.59 -7.17 11.29
C GLU A 312 7.82 -6.04 12.29
N ALA A 313 8.54 -6.34 13.39
CA ALA A 313 8.81 -5.35 14.41
C ALA A 313 9.83 -4.28 14.01
N PHE A 314 10.86 -4.62 13.21
CA PHE A 314 12.01 -3.74 12.99
C PHE A 314 12.37 -3.53 11.52
N VAL A 315 12.45 -4.58 10.69
CA VAL A 315 12.93 -4.47 9.31
C VAL A 315 11.88 -3.82 8.42
N ARG A 316 10.63 -4.30 8.49
CA ARG A 316 9.52 -3.74 7.70
C ARG A 316 9.31 -2.24 7.95
N PRO A 317 9.23 -1.75 9.21
CA PRO A 317 9.13 -0.32 9.48
C PRO A 317 10.28 0.49 8.87
N ALA A 318 11.52 -0.02 8.92
CA ALA A 318 12.65 0.64 8.28
C ALA A 318 12.52 0.70 6.77
N LEU A 319 12.11 -0.40 6.12
CA LEU A 319 11.88 -0.44 4.67
C LEU A 319 10.79 0.53 4.23
N LEU A 320 9.73 0.69 5.03
CA LEU A 320 8.68 1.67 4.77
C LEU A 320 9.16 3.11 4.97
N ALA A 321 9.92 3.37 6.04
CA ALA A 321 10.52 4.68 6.29
C ALA A 321 11.48 5.10 5.17
N LEU A 322 12.30 4.18 4.66
CA LEU A 322 13.17 4.40 3.50
C LEU A 322 12.37 4.79 2.24
N GLN A 323 11.13 4.32 2.13
CA GLN A 323 10.19 4.69 1.06
C GLN A 323 9.38 5.96 1.37
N GLY A 324 9.57 6.58 2.54
CA GLY A 324 8.79 7.74 2.96
C GLY A 324 7.31 7.43 3.22
N ARG A 325 6.97 6.20 3.59
CA ARG A 325 5.61 5.76 3.90
C ARG A 325 5.23 6.03 5.35
N GLU A 326 3.96 6.29 5.58
CA GLU A 326 3.31 6.30 6.89
C GLU A 326 1.91 5.71 6.78
N PRO A 327 1.37 5.03 7.81
CA PRO A 327 2.08 4.62 9.04
C PRO A 327 3.10 3.51 8.79
N LEU A 328 4.15 3.44 9.64
CA LEU A 328 5.19 2.41 9.56
C LEU A 328 4.72 1.07 10.13
N GLN A 329 3.80 1.11 11.08
CA GLN A 329 3.29 -0.07 11.76
C GLN A 329 2.12 -0.70 11.00
N ARG A 330 1.97 -2.02 11.14
CA ARG A 330 0.77 -2.74 10.67
C ARG A 330 -0.46 -2.25 11.42
N PRO A 331 -1.66 -2.34 10.82
CA PRO A 331 -2.91 -2.07 11.53
C PRO A 331 -3.07 -2.99 12.75
N MET A 332 -3.50 -2.40 13.87
CA MET A 332 -3.80 -3.12 15.10
C MET A 332 -5.30 -3.06 15.36
N ILE A 333 -5.89 -4.21 15.69
CA ILE A 333 -7.30 -4.32 16.13
C ILE A 333 -7.39 -5.14 17.40
N ARG A 334 -8.44 -4.99 18.17
CA ARG A 334 -8.69 -5.81 19.35
C ARG A 334 -9.68 -6.91 19.05
N LEU A 335 -9.29 -8.15 19.27
CA LEU A 335 -10.14 -9.32 19.03
C LEU A 335 -10.14 -10.24 20.23
N THR A 336 -11.24 -10.97 20.40
CA THR A 336 -11.37 -12.00 21.44
C THR A 336 -10.58 -13.25 20.99
N THR A 337 -9.82 -13.83 21.91
CA THR A 337 -9.17 -15.14 21.65
C THR A 337 -10.07 -16.29 22.06
N THR A 338 -10.12 -17.36 21.24
CA THR A 338 -10.90 -18.57 21.53
C THR A 338 -10.12 -19.57 22.41
N ALA A 339 -8.80 -19.40 22.54
CA ALA A 339 -7.94 -20.26 23.36
C ALA A 339 -6.99 -19.43 24.22
N GLY A 340 -6.62 -19.98 25.38
CA GLY A 340 -5.64 -19.36 26.26
C GLY A 340 -4.23 -19.89 26.04
N TRP A 341 -3.22 -19.08 26.44
CA TRP A 341 -1.81 -19.48 26.45
C TRP A 341 -1.01 -18.74 27.54
N ARG A 342 0.19 -19.24 27.82
CA ARG A 342 1.13 -18.55 28.72
C ARG A 342 1.97 -17.55 27.94
N SER A 343 2.19 -16.38 28.50
CA SER A 343 3.09 -15.34 28.00
C SER A 343 4.29 -15.21 28.93
N PRO A 344 5.53 -15.14 28.42
CA PRO A 344 6.72 -15.00 29.25
C PRO A 344 6.75 -13.58 29.87
N ALA A 345 6.77 -13.51 31.20
CA ALA A 345 6.82 -12.23 31.91
C ALA A 345 8.04 -11.38 31.49
N GLY A 346 7.84 -10.08 31.40
CA GLY A 346 8.87 -9.10 31.07
C GLY A 346 9.27 -9.07 29.58
N ARG A 347 8.45 -9.66 28.70
CA ARG A 347 8.67 -9.65 27.24
C ARG A 347 7.36 -9.46 26.51
N GLN A 348 7.35 -8.54 25.56
CA GLN A 348 6.26 -8.44 24.60
C GLN A 348 6.23 -9.68 23.72
N GLN A 349 5.10 -10.38 23.68
CA GLN A 349 4.99 -11.63 22.93
C GLN A 349 4.27 -11.40 21.60
N TYR A 350 4.80 -12.00 20.53
CA TYR A 350 4.21 -12.08 19.20
C TYR A 350 3.79 -13.51 18.94
N VAL A 351 2.51 -13.81 19.06
CA VAL A 351 1.94 -15.15 18.83
C VAL A 351 1.31 -15.18 17.46
N PRO A 352 1.79 -16.02 16.53
CA PRO A 352 1.10 -16.23 15.26
C PRO A 352 -0.32 -16.76 15.52
N VAL A 353 -1.32 -16.11 14.94
CA VAL A 353 -2.74 -16.46 15.11
C VAL A 353 -3.45 -16.56 13.77
N THR A 354 -4.50 -17.37 13.72
CA THR A 354 -5.47 -17.41 12.64
C THR A 354 -6.68 -16.57 13.00
N LEU A 355 -7.32 -15.96 12.00
CA LEU A 355 -8.51 -15.15 12.15
C LEU A 355 -9.74 -15.99 11.82
N ASP A 356 -10.64 -16.14 12.79
CA ASP A 356 -12.00 -16.60 12.52
C ASP A 356 -12.85 -15.40 12.09
N ARG A 357 -13.22 -15.39 10.81
CA ARG A 357 -14.03 -14.36 10.15
C ARG A 357 -15.45 -14.86 9.84
N SER A 358 -15.88 -15.97 10.43
CA SER A 358 -17.19 -16.58 10.15
C SER A 358 -18.35 -15.68 10.55
N ASP A 359 -18.18 -14.88 11.63
CA ASP A 359 -19.10 -13.80 12.01
C ASP A 359 -18.45 -12.43 11.69
N PRO A 360 -18.93 -11.68 10.68
CA PRO A 360 -18.40 -10.37 10.36
C PRO A 360 -18.51 -9.33 11.50
N ALA A 361 -19.43 -9.54 12.43
CA ALA A 361 -19.64 -8.64 13.58
C ALA A 361 -18.75 -8.99 14.79
N ALA A 362 -18.16 -10.20 14.80
CA ALA A 362 -17.44 -10.72 15.95
C ALA A 362 -16.26 -11.61 15.54
N TRP A 363 -15.28 -11.04 14.82
CA TRP A 363 -14.06 -11.76 14.51
C TRP A 363 -13.36 -12.21 15.79
N ALA A 364 -12.74 -13.37 15.73
CA ALA A 364 -11.97 -13.95 16.83
C ALA A 364 -10.62 -14.46 16.34
N VAL A 365 -9.71 -14.74 17.27
CA VAL A 365 -8.40 -15.31 16.96
C VAL A 365 -8.14 -16.59 17.76
N HIS A 366 -7.30 -17.46 17.23
CA HIS A 366 -6.71 -18.56 17.97
C HIS A 366 -5.25 -18.77 17.55
N PRO A 367 -4.38 -19.32 18.41
CA PRO A 367 -3.00 -19.63 18.07
C PRO A 367 -2.90 -20.50 16.82
N ALA A 368 -2.02 -20.15 15.87
CA ALA A 368 -1.87 -20.87 14.60
C ALA A 368 -1.24 -22.27 14.76
N ALA A 369 -0.56 -22.53 15.88
CA ALA A 369 0.00 -23.85 16.21
C ALA A 369 -1.10 -24.82 16.64
N ALA A 370 -1.07 -26.05 16.11
CA ALA A 370 -2.11 -27.05 16.34
C ALA A 370 -2.25 -27.49 17.83
N ASP A 371 -1.21 -27.34 18.62
CA ASP A 371 -1.15 -27.70 20.05
C ASP A 371 -1.27 -26.47 20.98
N GLY A 372 -1.60 -25.29 20.42
CA GLY A 372 -1.65 -24.02 21.17
C GLY A 372 -0.27 -23.54 21.64
N SER A 373 0.83 -24.18 21.20
CA SER A 373 2.18 -23.76 21.59
C SER A 373 2.58 -22.49 20.85
N SER A 374 3.26 -21.59 21.56
CA SER A 374 3.83 -20.35 21.02
C SER A 374 5.34 -20.49 20.74
N GLY A 375 5.81 -21.71 20.47
CA GLY A 375 7.23 -22.02 20.36
C GLY A 375 7.92 -21.36 19.16
N ALA A 376 9.07 -20.75 19.39
CA ALA A 376 9.87 -20.03 18.37
C ALA A 376 10.37 -20.89 17.19
N HIS A 377 10.28 -22.22 17.31
CA HIS A 377 10.77 -23.22 16.35
C HIS A 377 9.70 -23.73 15.36
N LEU A 378 8.49 -23.17 15.41
CA LEU A 378 7.35 -23.67 14.63
C LEU A 378 7.24 -22.99 13.25
N ALA A 379 8.18 -23.26 12.35
CA ALA A 379 8.12 -22.75 10.97
C ALA A 379 6.82 -23.15 10.26
N ALA A 380 6.36 -24.39 10.43
CA ALA A 380 5.13 -24.88 9.80
C ALA A 380 3.86 -24.17 10.31
N GLY A 381 3.86 -23.65 11.54
CA GLY A 381 2.75 -22.86 12.09
C GLY A 381 2.57 -21.52 11.40
N LEU A 382 3.64 -20.94 10.84
CA LEU A 382 3.57 -19.66 10.11
C LEU A 382 2.68 -19.73 8.87
N ALA A 383 2.59 -20.89 8.22
CA ALA A 383 1.76 -21.06 7.02
C ALA A 383 0.25 -20.83 7.26
N ARG A 384 -0.19 -20.86 8.52
CA ARG A 384 -1.59 -20.63 8.92
C ARG A 384 -1.82 -19.26 9.54
N ALA A 385 -0.75 -18.49 9.78
CA ALA A 385 -0.86 -17.23 10.49
C ALA A 385 -1.44 -16.13 9.56
N ASP A 386 -2.55 -15.56 9.94
CA ASP A 386 -3.15 -14.38 9.33
C ASP A 386 -2.68 -13.08 10.01
N ALA A 387 -2.26 -13.20 11.28
CA ALA A 387 -1.94 -12.08 12.15
C ALA A 387 -1.00 -12.49 13.29
N TYR A 388 -0.54 -11.51 14.05
CA TYR A 388 0.10 -11.74 15.36
C TYR A 388 -0.79 -11.20 16.48
N ALA A 389 -1.10 -12.01 17.49
CA ALA A 389 -1.54 -11.47 18.77
C ALA A 389 -0.30 -10.89 19.47
N VAL A 390 -0.37 -9.61 19.82
CA VAL A 390 0.70 -8.88 20.50
C VAL A 390 0.33 -8.74 21.97
N VAL A 391 1.04 -9.47 22.81
CA VAL A 391 0.77 -9.51 24.25
C VAL A 391 1.80 -8.64 24.97
N PRO A 392 1.37 -7.63 25.75
CA PRO A 392 2.28 -6.76 26.47
C PRO A 392 3.17 -7.50 27.48
N ALA A 393 4.33 -6.91 27.81
CA ALA A 393 5.37 -7.54 28.63
C ALA A 393 4.93 -7.83 30.06
N GLU A 394 3.97 -7.09 30.58
CA GLU A 394 3.38 -7.24 31.93
C GLU A 394 2.36 -8.38 32.03
N VAL A 395 1.86 -8.89 30.90
CA VAL A 395 0.86 -9.97 30.86
C VAL A 395 1.57 -11.32 30.86
N SER A 396 1.33 -12.16 31.85
CA SER A 396 1.95 -13.48 31.99
C SER A 396 1.08 -14.64 31.47
N ALA A 397 -0.19 -14.41 31.23
CA ALA A 397 -1.12 -15.39 30.65
C ALA A 397 -2.27 -14.67 29.95
N VAL A 398 -2.78 -15.30 28.90
CA VAL A 398 -4.00 -14.94 28.19
C VAL A 398 -4.98 -16.08 28.36
N ALA A 399 -6.22 -15.80 28.77
CA ALA A 399 -7.29 -16.78 28.88
C ALA A 399 -8.19 -16.80 27.63
N ALA A 400 -8.87 -17.90 27.40
CA ALA A 400 -9.93 -17.94 26.38
C ALA A 400 -11.02 -16.93 26.76
N GLY A 401 -11.44 -16.13 25.79
CA GLY A 401 -12.39 -15.02 26.00
C GLY A 401 -11.74 -13.66 26.26
N ASP A 402 -10.44 -13.58 26.49
CA ASP A 402 -9.73 -12.31 26.64
C ASP A 402 -9.66 -11.54 25.32
N LEU A 403 -9.67 -10.20 25.43
CA LEU A 403 -9.34 -9.30 24.33
C LEU A 403 -7.82 -9.15 24.20
N VAL A 404 -7.30 -9.37 23.01
CA VAL A 404 -5.87 -9.21 22.68
C VAL A 404 -5.70 -8.21 21.53
N ASP A 405 -4.60 -7.48 21.55
CA ASP A 405 -4.20 -6.65 20.42
C ASP A 405 -3.67 -7.55 19.30
N VAL A 406 -4.20 -7.37 18.10
CA VAL A 406 -3.91 -8.20 16.92
C VAL A 406 -3.35 -7.34 15.80
N MET A 407 -2.10 -7.63 15.44
CA MET A 407 -1.40 -7.02 14.31
C MET A 407 -1.75 -7.79 13.04
N LEU A 408 -2.50 -7.17 12.13
CA LEU A 408 -2.90 -7.77 10.85
C LEU A 408 -1.72 -7.84 9.89
N LEU A 409 -1.54 -8.99 9.23
CA LEU A 409 -0.48 -9.17 8.22
C LEU A 409 -0.93 -8.83 6.80
N SER A 410 -2.24 -8.82 6.55
CA SER A 410 -2.84 -8.50 5.25
C SER A 410 -4.08 -7.62 5.41
#